data_9b7387037a8b18bf699e6ed714dffb15
#
_entry.id   9b7387037a8b18bf699e6ed714dffb15
#
_cell.length_a   1.000
_cell.length_b   1.000
_cell.length_c   1.000
_cell.angle_alpha   90.00
_cell.angle_beta   90.00
_cell.angle_gamma   90.00
#
_symmetry.space_group_name_H-M   'P 1'
#
loop_
_entity.id
_entity.type
_entity.pdbx_description
1 polymer ?
#
loop_
_entity_poly.entity_id
_entity_poly.type
_entity_poly.pdbx_seq_one_letter_code
_entity_poly.pdbx_strand_id
1 'polypeptide(L)'
;MAALLMALMVLLYLCMDHVGLPQHLIPLMRPYLLVLTLSLLPQMMFNAFKQFFDGIQDTRLPMWVLLVGNVMNIVGNWLLIYGIGPCPEMGLLGAGVATLLSRTFMWALMAIILRHSRRYASHHAHYSQSSLSRSSLRELTRLGLPVMLQMGMESASFSLSAFYIGWLGGIALAAHQIVITISQLCFMLFYGMAAAVAIAVSYFRGKGRIVDSRNVAFAGLHLTWVMGSLLALPIFLFRHQVGTWFTSDAEVITMVSSVLIPLCVYQYSDAMQCIFANALRGMADVKPMVWIAFIAYFLVSLPLGYLFGFPCRWGILGVWWAFPFGLTTAGVLYMLRFLHSSRT
;
A
#
# COMPACT_ATOMS: atom_id res chain seq x y z
N MET A 1 12.70 -11.82 -5.84
CA MET A 1 12.19 -10.59 -5.19
C MET A 1 12.79 -10.40 -3.81
N ALA A 2 12.59 -11.31 -2.85
CA ALA A 2 13.18 -11.18 -1.50
C ALA A 2 14.70 -10.94 -1.54
N ALA A 3 15.46 -11.74 -2.28
CA ALA A 3 16.91 -11.59 -2.42
C ALA A 3 17.32 -10.21 -2.99
N LEU A 4 16.56 -9.68 -3.97
CA LEU A 4 16.83 -8.35 -4.52
C LEU A 4 16.60 -7.25 -3.48
N LEU A 5 15.48 -7.31 -2.72
CA LEU A 5 15.19 -6.35 -1.66
C LEU A 5 16.21 -6.44 -0.53
N MET A 6 16.60 -7.66 -0.14
CA MET A 6 17.66 -7.85 0.86
C MET A 6 19.00 -7.29 0.37
N ALA A 7 19.37 -7.52 -0.89
CA ALA A 7 20.59 -6.96 -1.47
C ALA A 7 20.57 -5.41 -1.49
N LEU A 8 19.41 -4.81 -1.82
CA LEU A 8 19.22 -3.35 -1.77
C LEU A 8 19.37 -2.82 -0.33
N MET A 9 18.79 -3.51 0.66
CA MET A 9 18.92 -3.14 2.07
C MET A 9 20.35 -3.30 2.58
N VAL A 10 21.05 -4.34 2.15
CA VAL A 10 22.49 -4.51 2.45
C VAL A 10 23.32 -3.40 1.81
N LEU A 11 23.01 -3.03 0.57
CA LEU A 11 23.69 -1.90 -0.08
C LEU A 11 23.45 -0.60 0.70
N LEU A 12 22.22 -0.37 1.13
CA LEU A 12 21.86 0.80 1.94
C LEU A 12 22.61 0.79 3.28
N TYR A 13 22.74 -0.39 3.92
CA TYR A 13 23.53 -0.57 5.13
C TYR A 13 25.01 -0.21 4.92
N LEU A 14 25.58 -0.60 3.79
CA LEU A 14 26.99 -0.28 3.47
C LEU A 14 27.18 1.22 3.13
N CYS A 15 26.16 1.86 2.57
CA CYS A 15 26.21 3.28 2.18
C CYS A 15 25.78 4.24 3.29
N MET A 16 25.38 3.77 4.48
CA MET A 16 24.84 4.62 5.56
C MET A 16 25.75 5.78 5.95
N ASP A 17 27.07 5.57 5.94
CA ASP A 17 28.04 6.61 6.30
C ASP A 17 28.13 7.75 5.26
N HIS A 18 27.64 7.51 4.03
CA HIS A 18 27.70 8.45 2.91
C HIS A 18 26.35 9.17 2.64
N VAL A 19 25.29 8.81 3.34
CA VAL A 19 23.94 9.35 3.11
C VAL A 19 23.70 10.69 3.84
N GLY A 20 24.70 11.20 4.59
CA GLY A 20 24.57 12.48 5.30
C GLY A 20 23.70 12.41 6.57
N LEU A 21 23.53 11.22 7.15
CA LEU A 21 22.81 11.01 8.42
C LEU A 21 23.63 11.55 9.61
N PRO A 22 22.97 12.04 10.68
CA PRO A 22 23.65 12.43 11.91
C PRO A 22 24.45 11.26 12.47
N GLN A 23 25.75 11.44 12.68
CA GLN A 23 26.67 10.36 13.08
C GLN A 23 26.27 9.66 14.39
N HIS A 24 25.60 10.34 15.30
CA HIS A 24 25.13 9.76 16.57
C HIS A 24 23.99 8.77 16.39
N LEU A 25 23.24 8.78 15.27
CA LEU A 25 22.13 7.85 14.97
C LEU A 25 22.61 6.57 14.30
N ILE A 26 23.74 6.58 13.59
CA ILE A 26 24.24 5.45 12.81
C ILE A 26 24.43 4.18 13.68
N PRO A 27 25.02 4.24 14.89
CA PRO A 27 25.17 3.06 15.74
C PRO A 27 23.85 2.42 16.17
N LEU A 28 22.80 3.23 16.32
CA LEU A 28 21.45 2.74 16.67
C LEU A 28 20.71 2.17 15.45
N MET A 29 20.92 2.75 14.28
CA MET A 29 20.24 2.37 13.05
C MET A 29 20.79 1.09 12.41
N ARG A 30 22.12 0.85 12.51
CA ARG A 30 22.77 -0.31 11.90
C ARG A 30 22.20 -1.65 12.37
N PRO A 31 22.15 -1.98 13.68
CA PRO A 31 21.60 -3.25 14.14
C PRO A 31 20.11 -3.37 13.83
N TYR A 32 19.36 -2.27 13.91
CA TYR A 32 17.94 -2.23 13.53
C TYR A 32 17.73 -2.59 12.05
N LEU A 33 18.51 -1.98 11.14
CA LEU A 33 18.42 -2.24 9.71
C LEU A 33 18.75 -3.69 9.36
N LEU A 34 19.74 -4.30 10.03
CA LEU A 34 20.08 -5.71 9.85
C LEU A 34 18.92 -6.63 10.24
N VAL A 35 18.31 -6.39 11.41
CA VAL A 35 17.16 -7.19 11.87
C VAL A 35 15.96 -7.00 10.95
N LEU A 36 15.69 -5.77 10.48
CA LEU A 36 14.64 -5.52 9.50
C LEU A 36 14.92 -6.24 8.17
N THR A 37 16.18 -6.24 7.70
CA THR A 37 16.56 -6.94 6.49
C THR A 37 16.31 -8.44 6.60
N LEU A 38 16.67 -9.06 7.73
CA LEU A 38 16.35 -10.46 8.01
C LEU A 38 14.85 -10.72 8.04
N SER A 39 14.06 -9.78 8.55
CA SER A 39 12.61 -9.91 8.62
C SER A 39 11.88 -9.88 7.27
N LEU A 40 12.57 -9.44 6.20
CA LEU A 40 11.99 -9.44 4.85
C LEU A 40 11.71 -10.85 4.34
N LEU A 41 12.55 -11.82 4.68
CA LEU A 41 12.37 -13.19 4.23
C LEU A 41 11.06 -13.80 4.75
N PRO A 42 10.81 -13.89 6.08
CA PRO A 42 9.54 -14.39 6.58
C PRO A 42 8.34 -13.53 6.15
N GLN A 43 8.51 -12.23 5.97
CA GLN A 43 7.45 -11.36 5.43
C GLN A 43 7.05 -11.75 4.00
N MET A 44 8.03 -11.99 3.11
CA MET A 44 7.76 -12.40 1.74
C MET A 44 7.15 -13.79 1.66
N MET A 45 7.59 -14.71 2.53
CA MET A 45 7.01 -16.05 2.63
C MET A 45 5.57 -15.99 3.14
N PHE A 46 5.27 -15.18 4.15
CA PHE A 46 3.90 -14.94 4.61
C PHE A 46 3.02 -14.37 3.49
N ASN A 47 3.50 -13.37 2.76
CA ASN A 47 2.77 -12.79 1.63
C ASN A 47 2.48 -13.81 0.53
N ALA A 48 3.42 -14.72 0.23
CA ALA A 48 3.21 -15.79 -0.74
C ALA A 48 2.07 -16.74 -0.28
N PHE A 49 2.07 -17.16 0.99
CA PHE A 49 0.99 -17.93 1.55
C PHE A 49 -0.35 -17.17 1.53
N LYS A 50 -0.34 -15.91 1.94
CA LYS A 50 -1.53 -15.06 1.90
C LYS A 50 -2.14 -15.02 0.49
N GLN A 51 -1.33 -14.77 -0.54
CA GLN A 51 -1.81 -14.76 -1.93
C GLN A 51 -2.35 -16.14 -2.38
N PHE A 52 -1.74 -17.22 -1.92
CA PHE A 52 -2.27 -18.56 -2.18
C PHE A 52 -3.66 -18.75 -1.55
N PHE A 53 -3.84 -18.39 -0.27
CA PHE A 53 -5.13 -18.50 0.42
C PHE A 53 -6.20 -17.57 -0.18
N ASP A 54 -5.80 -16.37 -0.59
CA ASP A 54 -6.67 -15.43 -1.32
C ASP A 54 -7.13 -16.04 -2.66
N GLY A 55 -6.24 -16.77 -3.36
CA GLY A 55 -6.53 -17.48 -4.61
C GLY A 55 -7.52 -18.61 -4.45
N ILE A 56 -7.51 -19.35 -3.34
CA ILE A 56 -8.50 -20.39 -3.03
C ILE A 56 -9.74 -19.85 -2.30
N GLN A 57 -9.86 -18.53 -2.19
CA GLN A 57 -10.97 -17.78 -1.55
C GLN A 57 -11.13 -18.02 -0.03
N ASP A 58 -10.11 -18.49 0.63
CA ASP A 58 -10.09 -18.60 2.09
C ASP A 58 -9.33 -17.41 2.71
N THR A 59 -9.92 -16.25 2.62
CA THR A 59 -9.34 -14.99 3.13
C THR A 59 -9.40 -14.86 4.65
N ARG A 60 -10.21 -15.70 5.32
CA ARG A 60 -10.39 -15.63 6.78
C ARG A 60 -9.15 -16.05 7.54
N LEU A 61 -8.48 -17.09 7.08
CA LEU A 61 -7.30 -17.61 7.74
C LEU A 61 -6.14 -16.59 7.73
N PRO A 62 -5.71 -16.03 6.58
CA PRO A 62 -4.70 -14.99 6.55
C PRO A 62 -5.06 -13.75 7.39
N MET A 63 -6.34 -13.36 7.42
CA MET A 63 -6.83 -12.25 8.23
C MET A 63 -6.57 -12.49 9.73
N TRP A 64 -6.96 -13.65 10.27
CA TRP A 64 -6.74 -13.96 11.68
C TRP A 64 -5.27 -14.07 12.03
N VAL A 65 -4.46 -14.69 11.16
CA VAL A 65 -3.01 -14.78 11.36
C VAL A 65 -2.38 -13.38 11.39
N LEU A 66 -2.82 -12.49 10.49
CA LEU A 66 -2.36 -11.10 10.45
C LEU A 66 -2.73 -10.34 11.71
N LEU A 67 -3.98 -10.48 12.20
CA LEU A 67 -4.43 -9.82 13.43
C LEU A 67 -3.62 -10.28 14.64
N VAL A 68 -3.44 -11.60 14.82
CA VAL A 68 -2.64 -12.15 15.92
C VAL A 68 -1.18 -11.70 15.80
N GLY A 69 -0.61 -11.71 14.58
CA GLY A 69 0.74 -11.23 14.34
C GLY A 69 0.93 -9.74 14.67
N ASN A 70 -0.06 -8.89 14.36
CA ASN A 70 -0.03 -7.48 14.73
C ASN A 70 -0.14 -7.26 16.24
N VAL A 71 -1.02 -7.99 16.93
CA VAL A 71 -1.11 -7.94 18.40
C VAL A 71 0.23 -8.38 19.03
N MET A 72 0.81 -9.47 18.53
CA MET A 72 2.12 -9.93 18.98
C MET A 72 3.22 -8.89 18.72
N ASN A 73 3.17 -8.19 17.60
CA ASN A 73 4.11 -7.10 17.31
C ASN A 73 3.96 -5.93 18.28
N ILE A 74 2.72 -5.50 18.56
CA ILE A 74 2.44 -4.41 19.51
C ILE A 74 2.93 -4.77 20.90
N VAL A 75 2.58 -5.95 21.38
CA VAL A 75 3.02 -6.44 22.70
C VAL A 75 4.54 -6.61 22.74
N GLY A 76 5.12 -7.19 21.68
CA GLY A 76 6.58 -7.37 21.57
C GLY A 76 7.32 -6.03 21.56
N ASN A 77 6.82 -5.03 20.85
CA ASN A 77 7.36 -3.67 20.87
C ASN A 77 7.32 -3.09 22.29
N TRP A 78 6.19 -3.20 22.96
CA TRP A 78 6.03 -2.69 24.32
C TRP A 78 6.99 -3.36 25.30
N LEU A 79 7.17 -4.68 25.24
CA LEU A 79 8.08 -5.42 26.10
C LEU A 79 9.57 -5.14 25.83
N LEU A 80 9.96 -5.14 24.54
CA LEU A 80 11.38 -5.08 24.15
C LEU A 80 11.92 -3.65 24.02
N ILE A 81 11.08 -2.66 23.70
CA ILE A 81 11.51 -1.26 23.65
C ILE A 81 11.78 -0.74 25.07
N TYR A 82 10.84 -1.01 25.99
CA TYR A 82 10.87 -0.45 27.36
C TYR A 82 11.48 -1.39 28.39
N GLY A 83 11.85 -2.61 28.02
CA GLY A 83 12.48 -3.56 28.96
C GLY A 83 11.57 -3.99 30.10
N ILE A 84 10.31 -4.34 29.81
CA ILE A 84 9.31 -4.66 30.82
C ILE A 84 9.38 -6.15 31.18
N GLY A 85 9.39 -6.44 32.49
CA GLY A 85 9.46 -7.79 33.04
C GLY A 85 10.88 -8.41 32.88
N PRO A 86 11.01 -9.64 32.36
CA PRO A 86 12.29 -10.30 32.19
C PRO A 86 13.06 -9.85 30.93
N CYS A 87 12.47 -8.95 30.11
CA CYS A 87 13.04 -8.53 28.85
C CYS A 87 14.04 -7.37 29.06
N PRO A 88 15.22 -7.40 28.41
CA PRO A 88 16.13 -6.26 28.44
C PRO A 88 15.58 -5.07 27.67
N GLU A 89 15.87 -3.85 28.12
CA GLU A 89 15.58 -2.64 27.37
C GLU A 89 16.48 -2.58 26.12
N MET A 90 15.88 -2.72 24.94
CA MET A 90 16.59 -2.75 23.66
C MET A 90 16.31 -1.50 22.80
N GLY A 91 15.42 -0.62 23.22
CA GLY A 91 15.07 0.58 22.47
C GLY A 91 14.70 0.29 21.02
N LEU A 92 15.35 0.97 20.07
CA LEU A 92 15.09 0.82 18.63
C LEU A 92 15.33 -0.61 18.12
N LEU A 93 16.37 -1.28 18.64
CA LEU A 93 16.65 -2.67 18.27
C LEU A 93 15.52 -3.61 18.70
N GLY A 94 14.91 -3.37 19.87
CA GLY A 94 13.76 -4.10 20.36
C GLY A 94 12.57 -4.06 19.40
N ALA A 95 12.31 -2.90 18.78
CA ALA A 95 11.27 -2.76 17.75
C ALA A 95 11.57 -3.63 16.50
N GLY A 96 12.84 -3.70 16.08
CA GLY A 96 13.27 -4.56 14.99
C GLY A 96 13.07 -6.04 15.31
N VAL A 97 13.48 -6.47 16.50
CA VAL A 97 13.34 -7.86 16.97
C VAL A 97 11.87 -8.26 17.09
N ALA A 98 11.01 -7.42 17.67
CA ALA A 98 9.57 -7.67 17.75
C ALA A 98 8.94 -7.84 16.35
N THR A 99 9.39 -7.03 15.40
CA THR A 99 8.96 -7.13 13.99
C THR A 99 9.42 -8.43 13.34
N LEU A 100 10.66 -8.84 13.54
CA LEU A 100 11.19 -10.12 13.04
C LEU A 100 10.43 -11.31 13.64
N LEU A 101 10.20 -11.32 14.93
CA LEU A 101 9.49 -12.39 15.63
C LEU A 101 8.04 -12.51 15.14
N SER A 102 7.31 -11.40 15.05
CA SER A 102 5.92 -11.41 14.60
C SER A 102 5.79 -11.88 13.15
N ARG A 103 6.66 -11.43 12.24
CA ARG A 103 6.69 -11.88 10.83
C ARG A 103 7.05 -13.36 10.72
N THR A 104 8.01 -13.82 11.49
CA THR A 104 8.41 -15.24 11.53
C THR A 104 7.27 -16.09 12.07
N PHE A 105 6.59 -15.64 13.12
CA PHE A 105 5.42 -16.31 13.68
C PHE A 105 4.29 -16.42 12.64
N MET A 106 3.94 -15.32 11.97
CA MET A 106 2.89 -15.32 10.92
C MET A 106 3.21 -16.31 9.80
N TRP A 107 4.45 -16.30 9.30
CA TRP A 107 4.90 -17.25 8.28
C TRP A 107 4.84 -18.69 8.77
N ALA A 108 5.42 -18.98 9.94
CA ALA A 108 5.47 -20.32 10.51
C ALA A 108 4.05 -20.87 10.77
N LEU A 109 3.15 -20.05 11.32
CA LEU A 109 1.77 -20.43 11.58
C LEU A 109 1.03 -20.80 10.29
N MET A 110 1.17 -19.99 9.22
CA MET A 110 0.59 -20.29 7.92
C MET A 110 1.13 -21.59 7.34
N ALA A 111 2.44 -21.80 7.41
CA ALA A 111 3.09 -23.04 6.93
C ALA A 111 2.62 -24.29 7.71
N ILE A 112 2.51 -24.19 9.03
CA ILE A 112 2.03 -25.26 9.91
C ILE A 112 0.57 -25.60 9.57
N ILE A 113 -0.30 -24.60 9.43
CA ILE A 113 -1.71 -24.82 9.11
C ILE A 113 -1.86 -25.48 7.74
N LEU A 114 -1.14 -25.00 6.72
CA LEU A 114 -1.19 -25.62 5.37
C LEU A 114 -0.75 -27.08 5.41
N ARG A 115 0.30 -27.39 6.20
CA ARG A 115 0.87 -28.75 6.27
C ARG A 115 0.00 -29.73 7.06
N HIS A 116 -0.60 -29.30 8.17
CA HIS A 116 -1.26 -30.22 9.12
C HIS A 116 -2.78 -30.19 9.05
N SER A 117 -3.38 -29.18 8.44
CA SER A 117 -4.84 -29.10 8.36
C SER A 117 -5.40 -30.04 7.29
N ARG A 118 -6.33 -30.92 7.68
CA ARG A 118 -7.05 -31.81 6.78
C ARG A 118 -7.80 -31.05 5.66
N ARG A 119 -8.21 -29.82 5.95
CA ARG A 119 -8.91 -28.96 4.99
C ARG A 119 -8.07 -28.63 3.75
N TYR A 120 -6.75 -28.57 3.91
CA TYR A 120 -5.81 -28.20 2.84
C TYR A 120 -4.93 -29.37 2.38
N ALA A 121 -5.24 -30.61 2.81
CA ALA A 121 -4.42 -31.79 2.53
C ALA A 121 -4.23 -32.04 1.02
N SER A 122 -5.28 -31.83 0.20
CA SER A 122 -5.20 -31.94 -1.26
C SER A 122 -4.26 -30.90 -1.87
N HIS A 123 -4.29 -29.66 -1.39
CA HIS A 123 -3.41 -28.58 -1.86
C HIS A 123 -1.96 -28.83 -1.44
N HIS A 124 -1.74 -29.33 -0.22
CA HIS A 124 -0.41 -29.71 0.24
C HIS A 124 0.20 -30.85 -0.58
N ALA A 125 -0.58 -31.86 -0.93
CA ALA A 125 -0.14 -32.99 -1.77
C ALA A 125 0.32 -32.49 -3.16
N HIS A 126 -0.42 -31.58 -3.79
CA HIS A 126 -0.02 -30.95 -5.07
C HIS A 126 1.22 -30.06 -4.93
N TYR A 127 1.33 -29.31 -3.84
CA TYR A 127 2.50 -28.49 -3.55
C TYR A 127 3.78 -29.32 -3.41
N SER A 128 3.73 -30.45 -2.70
CA SER A 128 4.88 -31.33 -2.49
C SER A 128 5.37 -32.03 -3.77
N GLN A 129 4.47 -32.17 -4.77
CA GLN A 129 4.78 -32.74 -6.09
C GLN A 129 5.18 -31.68 -7.12
N SER A 130 4.96 -30.39 -6.82
CA SER A 130 5.30 -29.31 -7.74
C SER A 130 6.79 -29.04 -7.75
N SER A 131 7.38 -28.97 -8.94
CA SER A 131 8.76 -28.53 -9.14
C SER A 131 8.79 -27.05 -9.57
N LEU A 132 9.84 -26.33 -9.16
CA LEU A 132 10.10 -25.00 -9.65
C LEU A 132 10.29 -25.05 -11.19
N SER A 133 9.28 -24.62 -11.92
CA SER A 133 9.31 -24.56 -13.37
C SER A 133 9.76 -23.16 -13.83
N ARG A 134 10.67 -23.12 -14.80
CA ARG A 134 11.10 -21.88 -15.45
C ARG A 134 9.94 -21.15 -16.15
N SER A 135 8.94 -21.90 -16.62
CA SER A 135 7.73 -21.35 -17.24
C SER A 135 6.87 -20.62 -16.21
N SER A 136 6.64 -21.23 -15.03
CA SER A 136 5.88 -20.59 -13.94
C SER A 136 6.59 -19.34 -13.42
N LEU A 137 7.92 -19.38 -13.29
CA LEU A 137 8.69 -18.19 -12.90
C LEU A 137 8.58 -17.07 -13.93
N ARG A 138 8.63 -17.40 -15.21
CA ARG A 138 8.46 -16.43 -16.30
C ARG A 138 7.05 -15.82 -16.30
N GLU A 139 6.03 -16.63 -16.06
CA GLU A 139 4.64 -16.15 -15.96
C GLU A 139 4.44 -15.22 -14.79
N LEU A 140 4.91 -15.59 -13.59
CA LEU A 140 4.87 -14.73 -12.40
C LEU A 140 5.59 -13.40 -12.62
N THR A 141 6.77 -13.43 -13.27
CA THR A 141 7.51 -12.21 -13.58
C THR A 141 6.75 -11.35 -14.61
N ARG A 142 6.14 -11.97 -15.61
CA ARG A 142 5.34 -11.29 -16.64
C ARG A 142 4.12 -10.57 -16.06
N LEU A 143 3.54 -11.12 -15.00
CA LEU A 143 2.40 -10.51 -14.30
C LEU A 143 2.87 -9.52 -13.22
N GLY A 144 3.91 -9.85 -12.48
CA GLY A 144 4.36 -9.04 -11.35
C GLY A 144 5.11 -7.78 -11.75
N LEU A 145 5.94 -7.82 -12.80
CA LEU A 145 6.74 -6.67 -13.22
C LEU A 145 5.90 -5.44 -13.62
N PRO A 146 4.83 -5.59 -14.43
CA PRO A 146 3.96 -4.44 -14.72
C PRO A 146 3.26 -3.87 -13.49
N VAL A 147 2.83 -4.72 -12.56
CA VAL A 147 2.20 -4.26 -11.30
C VAL A 147 3.22 -3.51 -10.44
N MET A 148 4.45 -4.02 -10.35
CA MET A 148 5.53 -3.34 -9.63
C MET A 148 5.83 -1.96 -10.22
N LEU A 149 5.92 -1.85 -11.55
CA LEU A 149 6.17 -0.58 -12.23
C LEU A 149 5.00 0.39 -12.03
N GLN A 150 3.75 -0.07 -12.13
CA GLN A 150 2.57 0.75 -11.89
C GLN A 150 2.55 1.32 -10.46
N MET A 151 2.76 0.48 -9.45
CA MET A 151 2.80 0.93 -8.05
C MET A 151 4.03 1.81 -7.76
N GLY A 152 5.15 1.52 -8.40
CA GLY A 152 6.36 2.33 -8.31
C GLY A 152 6.16 3.74 -8.87
N MET A 153 5.50 3.87 -10.04
CA MET A 153 5.18 5.18 -10.63
C MET A 153 4.19 5.97 -9.77
N GLU A 154 3.18 5.31 -9.22
CA GLU A 154 2.24 5.92 -8.29
C GLU A 154 2.99 6.49 -7.06
N SER A 155 3.79 5.67 -6.40
CA SER A 155 4.59 6.08 -5.23
C SER A 155 5.61 7.19 -5.58
N ALA A 156 6.25 7.09 -6.74
CA ALA A 156 7.19 8.12 -7.22
C ALA A 156 6.48 9.47 -7.45
N SER A 157 5.26 9.46 -7.99
CA SER A 157 4.48 10.68 -8.21
C SER A 157 4.16 11.39 -6.89
N PHE A 158 3.73 10.65 -5.86
CA PHE A 158 3.51 11.23 -4.53
C PHE A 158 4.79 11.77 -3.92
N SER A 159 5.91 11.04 -4.05
CA SER A 159 7.21 11.50 -3.55
C SER A 159 7.69 12.77 -4.26
N LEU A 160 7.56 12.84 -5.60
CA LEU A 160 7.91 14.02 -6.38
C LEU A 160 7.02 15.22 -6.04
N SER A 161 5.74 15.00 -5.79
CA SER A 161 4.83 16.05 -5.32
C SER A 161 5.22 16.60 -3.95
N ALA A 162 5.76 15.76 -3.06
CA ALA A 162 6.31 16.21 -1.78
C ALA A 162 7.51 17.13 -1.96
N PHE A 163 8.37 16.92 -2.99
CA PHE A 163 9.43 17.86 -3.33
C PHE A 163 8.87 19.22 -3.77
N TYR A 164 7.82 19.24 -4.62
CA TYR A 164 7.17 20.50 -5.00
C TYR A 164 6.67 21.25 -3.78
N ILE A 165 6.03 20.55 -2.84
CA ILE A 165 5.53 21.14 -1.60
C ILE A 165 6.68 21.59 -0.70
N GLY A 166 7.80 20.88 -0.68
CA GLY A 166 9.02 21.28 0.03
C GLY A 166 9.59 22.63 -0.47
N TRP A 167 9.48 22.92 -1.78
CA TRP A 167 9.87 24.24 -2.34
C TRP A 167 8.94 25.37 -1.91
N LEU A 168 7.73 25.08 -1.47
CA LEU A 168 6.78 26.08 -0.93
C LEU A 168 7.05 26.43 0.54
N GLY A 169 7.96 25.68 1.22
CA GLY A 169 8.39 25.95 2.58
C GLY A 169 8.01 24.91 3.61
N GLY A 170 8.58 25.04 4.82
CA GLY A 170 8.41 24.03 5.89
C GLY A 170 6.99 23.89 6.41
N ILE A 171 6.23 25.00 6.49
CA ILE A 171 4.83 24.99 6.93
C ILE A 171 3.96 24.17 5.95
N ALA A 172 4.17 24.36 4.63
CA ALA A 172 3.47 23.62 3.61
C ALA A 172 3.82 22.11 3.67
N LEU A 173 5.08 21.79 3.91
CA LEU A 173 5.53 20.40 4.03
C LEU A 173 4.96 19.73 5.29
N ALA A 174 4.89 20.43 6.42
CA ALA A 174 4.26 19.95 7.65
C ALA A 174 2.76 19.68 7.44
N ALA A 175 2.04 20.62 6.82
CA ALA A 175 0.63 20.46 6.48
C ALA A 175 0.41 19.26 5.53
N HIS A 176 1.27 19.11 4.50
CA HIS A 176 1.23 17.96 3.60
C HIS A 176 1.38 16.63 4.34
N GLN A 177 2.33 16.54 5.28
CA GLN A 177 2.58 15.32 6.05
C GLN A 177 1.37 14.91 6.90
N ILE A 178 0.66 15.88 7.48
CA ILE A 178 -0.59 15.61 8.22
C ILE A 178 -1.66 15.08 7.27
N VAL A 179 -1.89 15.78 6.14
CA VAL A 179 -2.95 15.42 5.20
C VAL A 179 -2.69 14.06 4.53
N ILE A 180 -1.43 13.75 4.18
CA ILE A 180 -1.09 12.44 3.60
C ILE A 180 -1.27 11.31 4.62
N THR A 181 -1.03 11.56 5.89
CA THR A 181 -1.29 10.58 6.96
C THR A 181 -2.78 10.24 7.05
N ILE A 182 -3.64 11.25 6.99
CA ILE A 182 -5.11 11.07 6.96
C ILE A 182 -5.53 10.32 5.69
N SER A 183 -4.97 10.70 4.54
CA SER A 183 -5.21 10.04 3.25
C SER A 183 -4.87 8.55 3.30
N GLN A 184 -3.73 8.19 3.90
CA GLN A 184 -3.29 6.79 4.01
C GLN A 184 -4.24 5.93 4.86
N LEU A 185 -4.84 6.47 5.91
CA LEU A 185 -5.85 5.77 6.70
C LEU A 185 -7.08 5.42 5.85
N CYS A 186 -7.56 6.36 5.04
CA CYS A 186 -8.66 6.12 4.11
C CYS A 186 -8.28 5.12 3.03
N PHE A 187 -7.09 5.26 2.44
CA PHE A 187 -6.55 4.38 1.40
C PHE A 187 -6.51 2.91 1.86
N MET A 188 -6.15 2.63 3.12
CA MET A 188 -6.12 1.25 3.63
C MET A 188 -7.48 0.55 3.55
N LEU A 189 -8.57 1.29 3.80
CA LEU A 189 -9.93 0.77 3.68
C LEU A 189 -10.30 0.51 2.20
N PHE A 190 -9.97 1.45 1.32
CA PHE A 190 -10.21 1.29 -0.13
C PHE A 190 -9.40 0.14 -0.72
N TYR A 191 -8.15 0.00 -0.30
CA TYR A 191 -7.28 -1.09 -0.74
C TYR A 191 -7.79 -2.46 -0.27
N GLY A 192 -8.32 -2.55 0.95
CA GLY A 192 -8.98 -3.76 1.45
C GLY A 192 -10.19 -4.17 0.59
N MET A 193 -11.06 -3.22 0.25
CA MET A 193 -12.20 -3.46 -0.65
C MET A 193 -11.74 -3.84 -2.06
N ALA A 194 -10.74 -3.14 -2.59
CA ALA A 194 -10.17 -3.41 -3.90
C ALA A 194 -9.54 -4.81 -3.99
N ALA A 195 -8.88 -5.27 -2.93
CA ALA A 195 -8.36 -6.65 -2.85
C ALA A 195 -9.49 -7.69 -2.90
N ALA A 196 -10.61 -7.45 -2.18
CA ALA A 196 -11.77 -8.31 -2.24
C ALA A 196 -12.39 -8.36 -3.65
N VAL A 197 -12.46 -7.21 -4.33
CA VAL A 197 -12.91 -7.13 -5.74
C VAL A 197 -11.99 -7.93 -6.66
N ALA A 198 -10.67 -7.84 -6.51
CA ALA A 198 -9.72 -8.61 -7.32
C ALA A 198 -9.96 -10.13 -7.19
N ILE A 199 -10.15 -10.62 -5.96
CA ILE A 199 -10.43 -12.03 -5.67
C ILE A 199 -11.75 -12.46 -6.31
N ALA A 200 -12.80 -11.68 -6.15
CA ALA A 200 -14.12 -12.01 -6.70
C ALA A 200 -14.14 -11.95 -8.24
N VAL A 201 -13.50 -10.93 -8.84
CA VAL A 201 -13.35 -10.80 -10.30
C VAL A 201 -12.61 -12.01 -10.88
N SER A 202 -11.48 -12.41 -10.27
CA SER A 202 -10.72 -13.58 -10.73
C SER A 202 -11.53 -14.87 -10.65
N TYR A 203 -12.31 -15.06 -9.59
CA TYR A 203 -13.20 -16.21 -9.43
C TYR A 203 -14.29 -16.29 -10.49
N PHE A 204 -15.05 -15.22 -10.71
CA PHE A 204 -16.12 -15.19 -11.70
C PHE A 204 -15.57 -15.34 -13.12
N ARG A 205 -14.42 -14.74 -13.42
CA ARG A 205 -13.74 -14.90 -14.70
C ARG A 205 -13.31 -16.38 -14.90
N GLY A 206 -12.72 -17.00 -13.89
CA GLY A 206 -12.33 -18.42 -13.95
C GLY A 206 -13.53 -19.37 -14.20
N LYS A 207 -14.74 -18.96 -13.82
CA LYS A 207 -15.99 -19.66 -14.10
C LYS A 207 -16.68 -19.29 -15.44
N GLY A 208 -16.08 -18.40 -16.23
CA GLY A 208 -16.68 -17.89 -17.46
C GLY A 208 -17.88 -16.93 -17.25
N ARG A 209 -18.14 -16.49 -15.99
CA ARG A 209 -19.26 -15.61 -15.63
C ARG A 209 -18.85 -14.15 -15.73
N ILE A 210 -18.67 -13.64 -16.96
CA ILE A 210 -18.13 -12.32 -17.23
C ILE A 210 -19.03 -11.19 -16.72
N VAL A 211 -20.35 -11.34 -16.82
CA VAL A 211 -21.33 -10.36 -16.34
C VAL A 211 -21.20 -10.16 -14.83
N ASP A 212 -21.05 -11.26 -14.08
CA ASP A 212 -20.89 -11.19 -12.63
C ASP A 212 -19.57 -10.57 -12.22
N SER A 213 -18.51 -10.82 -12.99
CA SER A 213 -17.21 -10.15 -12.81
C SER A 213 -17.34 -8.62 -12.93
N ARG A 214 -18.12 -8.13 -13.89
CA ARG A 214 -18.43 -6.69 -14.01
C ARG A 214 -19.26 -6.17 -12.85
N ASN A 215 -20.33 -6.87 -12.52
CA ASN A 215 -21.25 -6.47 -11.45
C ASN A 215 -20.50 -6.35 -10.11
N VAL A 216 -19.59 -7.27 -9.82
CA VAL A 216 -18.77 -7.22 -8.60
C VAL A 216 -17.83 -6.02 -8.60
N ALA A 217 -17.20 -5.67 -9.73
CA ALA A 217 -16.33 -4.51 -9.80
C ALA A 217 -17.11 -3.20 -9.56
N PHE A 218 -18.28 -3.05 -10.17
CA PHE A 218 -19.13 -1.88 -9.95
C PHE A 218 -19.75 -1.85 -8.55
N ALA A 219 -20.20 -2.98 -8.02
CA ALA A 219 -20.66 -3.06 -6.64
C ALA A 219 -19.57 -2.65 -5.65
N GLY A 220 -18.34 -3.13 -5.88
CA GLY A 220 -17.17 -2.71 -5.09
C GLY A 220 -16.91 -1.21 -5.17
N LEU A 221 -17.03 -0.60 -6.36
CA LEU A 221 -16.90 0.85 -6.52
C LEU A 221 -17.95 1.61 -5.71
N HIS A 222 -19.24 1.23 -5.85
CA HIS A 222 -20.32 1.89 -5.11
C HIS A 222 -20.13 1.77 -3.59
N LEU A 223 -19.79 0.57 -3.10
CA LEU A 223 -19.51 0.38 -1.67
C LEU A 223 -18.32 1.22 -1.21
N THR A 224 -17.25 1.29 -2.00
CA THR A 224 -16.07 2.10 -1.66
C THR A 224 -16.40 3.60 -1.68
N TRP A 225 -17.25 4.07 -2.60
CA TRP A 225 -17.72 5.46 -2.59
C TRP A 225 -18.61 5.78 -1.38
N VAL A 226 -19.47 4.85 -0.96
CA VAL A 226 -20.24 5.01 0.28
C VAL A 226 -19.30 5.09 1.48
N MET A 227 -18.31 4.18 1.58
CA MET A 227 -17.29 4.24 2.64
C MET A 227 -16.49 5.55 2.58
N GLY A 228 -16.09 5.98 1.39
CA GLY A 228 -15.41 7.25 1.17
C GLY A 228 -16.23 8.45 1.63
N SER A 229 -17.55 8.44 1.38
CA SER A 229 -18.47 9.49 1.85
C SER A 229 -18.60 9.51 3.37
N LEU A 230 -18.68 8.32 4.00
CA LEU A 230 -18.73 8.20 5.47
C LEU A 230 -17.45 8.70 6.14
N LEU A 231 -16.30 8.62 5.46
CA LEU A 231 -15.03 9.15 5.94
C LEU A 231 -14.85 10.64 5.60
N ALA A 232 -15.15 11.03 4.37
CA ALA A 232 -14.97 12.39 3.88
C ALA A 232 -15.89 13.39 4.61
N LEU A 233 -17.11 12.98 4.95
CA LEU A 233 -18.06 13.86 5.63
C LEU A 233 -17.58 14.34 7.00
N PRO A 234 -17.15 13.49 7.94
CA PRO A 234 -16.55 13.95 9.20
C PRO A 234 -15.27 14.77 8.99
N ILE A 235 -14.39 14.35 8.06
CA ILE A 235 -13.17 15.09 7.75
C ILE A 235 -13.50 16.51 7.28
N PHE A 236 -14.51 16.67 6.43
CA PHE A 236 -14.96 17.97 5.94
C PHE A 236 -15.60 18.83 7.04
N LEU A 237 -16.49 18.25 7.85
CA LEU A 237 -17.19 18.96 8.92
C LEU A 237 -16.22 19.44 10.01
N PHE A 238 -15.30 18.58 10.41
CA PHE A 238 -14.33 18.87 11.49
C PHE A 238 -12.97 19.36 10.96
N ARG A 239 -12.86 19.77 9.66
CA ARG A 239 -11.58 20.16 9.04
C ARG A 239 -10.76 21.20 9.81
N HIS A 240 -11.42 22.12 10.52
CA HIS A 240 -10.75 23.12 11.34
C HIS A 240 -10.19 22.57 12.65
N GLN A 241 -10.69 21.44 13.11
CA GLN A 241 -10.26 20.77 14.33
C GLN A 241 -9.25 19.66 14.07
N VAL A 242 -9.30 19.01 12.90
CA VAL A 242 -8.43 17.89 12.57
C VAL A 242 -6.94 18.26 12.68
N GLY A 243 -6.54 19.45 12.25
CA GLY A 243 -5.18 19.93 12.36
C GLY A 243 -4.68 20.03 13.80
N THR A 244 -5.56 20.38 14.75
CA THR A 244 -5.19 20.53 16.17
C THR A 244 -4.82 19.21 16.85
N TRP A 245 -5.20 18.08 16.28
CA TRP A 245 -4.83 16.74 16.80
C TRP A 245 -3.36 16.39 16.51
N PHE A 246 -2.73 17.08 15.56
CA PHE A 246 -1.36 16.79 15.12
C PHE A 246 -0.36 17.87 15.52
N THR A 247 -0.79 19.13 15.64
CA THR A 247 0.10 20.27 15.93
C THR A 247 -0.63 21.39 16.66
N SER A 248 0.12 22.22 17.36
CA SER A 248 -0.36 23.47 17.98
C SER A 248 -0.05 24.72 17.12
N ASP A 249 0.64 24.57 15.99
CA ASP A 249 0.99 25.67 15.10
C ASP A 249 -0.25 26.13 14.30
N ALA A 250 -0.69 27.37 14.54
CA ALA A 250 -1.90 27.93 13.95
C ALA A 250 -1.82 28.07 12.41
N GLU A 251 -0.63 28.34 11.86
CA GLU A 251 -0.45 28.45 10.41
C GLU A 251 -0.57 27.09 9.73
N VAL A 252 0.02 26.05 10.33
CA VAL A 252 -0.11 24.67 9.84
C VAL A 252 -1.55 24.20 9.92
N ILE A 253 -2.26 24.45 11.04
CA ILE A 253 -3.67 24.08 11.23
C ILE A 253 -4.55 24.71 10.16
N THR A 254 -4.38 26.01 9.90
CA THR A 254 -5.14 26.72 8.86
C THR A 254 -4.90 26.15 7.48
N MET A 255 -3.64 25.86 7.17
CA MET A 255 -3.25 25.27 5.89
C MET A 255 -3.82 23.84 5.74
N VAL A 256 -3.74 23.00 6.78
CA VAL A 256 -4.36 21.66 6.79
C VAL A 256 -5.86 21.76 6.51
N SER A 257 -6.58 22.66 7.20
CA SER A 257 -8.03 22.79 7.03
C SER A 257 -8.43 23.12 5.60
N SER A 258 -7.59 23.89 4.90
CA SER A 258 -7.80 24.24 3.49
C SER A 258 -7.52 23.05 2.56
N VAL A 259 -6.45 22.30 2.82
CA VAL A 259 -6.03 21.14 1.98
C VAL A 259 -6.94 19.92 2.18
N LEU A 260 -7.65 19.81 3.30
CA LEU A 260 -8.64 18.76 3.51
C LEU A 260 -9.82 18.82 2.53
N ILE A 261 -10.09 19.97 1.89
CA ILE A 261 -11.13 20.09 0.85
C ILE A 261 -10.78 19.28 -0.41
N PRO A 262 -9.64 19.54 -1.09
CA PRO A 262 -9.23 18.69 -2.21
C PRO A 262 -9.00 17.22 -1.81
N LEU A 263 -8.61 16.93 -0.56
CA LEU A 263 -8.53 15.56 -0.06
C LEU A 263 -9.89 14.84 -0.12
N CYS A 264 -10.99 15.50 0.27
CA CYS A 264 -12.32 14.90 0.21
C CYS A 264 -12.71 14.53 -1.24
N VAL A 265 -12.39 15.37 -2.22
CA VAL A 265 -12.61 15.06 -3.65
C VAL A 265 -11.69 13.92 -4.13
N TYR A 266 -10.43 13.98 -3.72
CA TYR A 266 -9.42 12.96 -4.01
C TYR A 266 -9.87 11.55 -3.63
N GLN A 267 -10.58 11.37 -2.51
CA GLN A 267 -11.05 10.07 -2.00
C GLN A 267 -11.88 9.29 -3.04
N TYR A 268 -12.75 9.98 -3.79
CA TYR A 268 -13.59 9.34 -4.81
C TYR A 268 -12.78 8.89 -6.02
N SER A 269 -11.82 9.71 -6.42
CA SER A 269 -10.90 9.39 -7.52
C SER A 269 -9.99 8.22 -7.16
N ASP A 270 -9.47 8.21 -5.94
CA ASP A 270 -8.61 7.16 -5.41
C ASP A 270 -9.36 5.83 -5.27
N ALA A 271 -10.59 5.85 -4.74
CA ALA A 271 -11.47 4.69 -4.68
C ALA A 271 -11.68 4.06 -6.06
N MET A 272 -11.99 4.88 -7.07
CA MET A 272 -12.20 4.42 -8.44
C MET A 272 -10.94 3.80 -9.04
N GLN A 273 -9.80 4.46 -8.88
CA GLN A 273 -8.50 3.98 -9.33
C GLN A 273 -8.15 2.65 -8.66
N CYS A 274 -8.26 2.55 -7.33
CA CYS A 274 -7.97 1.34 -6.56
C CYS A 274 -8.81 0.15 -7.01
N ILE A 275 -10.13 0.33 -7.15
CA ILE A 275 -11.06 -0.74 -7.53
C ILE A 275 -10.74 -1.28 -8.93
N PHE A 276 -10.62 -0.43 -9.96
CA PHE A 276 -10.40 -0.90 -11.32
C PHE A 276 -8.97 -1.37 -11.57
N ALA A 277 -7.96 -0.81 -10.90
CA ALA A 277 -6.61 -1.36 -10.93
C ALA A 277 -6.58 -2.80 -10.38
N ASN A 278 -7.24 -3.04 -9.26
CA ASN A 278 -7.31 -4.38 -8.67
C ASN A 278 -8.23 -5.33 -9.46
N ALA A 279 -9.31 -4.84 -10.07
CA ALA A 279 -10.12 -5.63 -10.99
C ALA A 279 -9.30 -6.11 -12.21
N LEU A 280 -8.47 -5.26 -12.81
CA LEU A 280 -7.55 -5.63 -13.89
C LEU A 280 -6.49 -6.65 -13.44
N ARG A 281 -5.97 -6.51 -12.22
CA ARG A 281 -5.09 -7.53 -11.62
C ARG A 281 -5.79 -8.87 -11.46
N GLY A 282 -7.06 -8.87 -11.00
CA GLY A 282 -7.90 -10.06 -10.92
C GLY A 282 -8.16 -10.73 -12.27
N MET A 283 -8.12 -9.95 -13.36
CA MET A 283 -8.22 -10.46 -14.74
C MET A 283 -6.87 -10.87 -15.35
N ALA A 284 -5.76 -10.67 -14.67
CA ALA A 284 -4.38 -10.82 -15.17
C ALA A 284 -4.05 -9.89 -16.38
N ASP A 285 -4.83 -8.81 -16.60
CA ASP A 285 -4.59 -7.83 -17.68
C ASP A 285 -3.79 -6.64 -17.14
N VAL A 286 -2.54 -6.91 -16.78
CA VAL A 286 -1.67 -5.97 -16.05
C VAL A 286 -0.77 -5.10 -16.95
N LYS A 287 -0.53 -5.50 -18.20
CA LYS A 287 0.40 -4.78 -19.08
C LYS A 287 -0.03 -3.35 -19.40
N PRO A 288 -1.30 -3.07 -19.75
CA PRO A 288 -1.76 -1.71 -20.02
C PRO A 288 -1.69 -0.79 -18.81
N MET A 289 -1.70 -1.36 -17.59
CA MET A 289 -1.68 -0.58 -16.35
C MET A 289 -0.44 0.31 -16.23
N VAL A 290 0.70 -0.13 -16.76
CA VAL A 290 1.95 0.63 -16.75
C VAL A 290 1.80 1.94 -17.54
N TRP A 291 1.26 1.86 -18.75
CA TRP A 291 1.05 3.03 -19.61
C TRP A 291 -0.01 3.96 -19.06
N ILE A 292 -1.08 3.41 -18.52
CA ILE A 292 -2.15 4.20 -17.87
C ILE A 292 -1.57 4.96 -16.66
N ALA A 293 -0.77 4.29 -15.83
CA ALA A 293 -0.12 4.93 -14.70
C ALA A 293 0.86 6.03 -15.13
N PHE A 294 1.66 5.78 -16.17
CA PHE A 294 2.56 6.78 -16.71
C PHE A 294 1.81 8.03 -17.17
N ILE A 295 0.74 7.86 -17.96
CA ILE A 295 -0.09 8.98 -18.43
C ILE A 295 -0.70 9.73 -17.24
N ALA A 296 -1.36 9.02 -16.34
CA ALA A 296 -2.10 9.62 -15.24
C ALA A 296 -1.20 10.38 -14.25
N TYR A 297 -0.06 9.78 -13.88
CA TYR A 297 0.79 10.36 -12.86
C TYR A 297 1.84 11.32 -13.42
N PHE A 298 2.52 10.96 -14.52
CA PHE A 298 3.63 11.77 -15.04
C PHE A 298 3.21 12.78 -16.08
N LEU A 299 2.17 12.52 -16.88
CA LEU A 299 1.70 13.47 -17.90
C LEU A 299 0.52 14.34 -17.43
N VAL A 300 -0.25 13.90 -16.44
CA VAL A 300 -1.40 14.66 -15.92
C VAL A 300 -1.11 15.19 -14.51
N SER A 301 -0.91 14.32 -13.51
CA SER A 301 -0.85 14.73 -12.11
C SER A 301 0.33 15.66 -11.80
N LEU A 302 1.55 15.26 -12.15
CA LEU A 302 2.75 16.05 -11.86
C LEU A 302 2.79 17.40 -12.60
N PRO A 303 2.52 17.47 -13.93
CA PRO A 303 2.50 18.75 -14.62
C PRO A 303 1.41 19.71 -14.11
N LEU A 304 0.20 19.19 -13.82
CA LEU A 304 -0.87 19.99 -13.23
C LEU A 304 -0.50 20.45 -11.81
N GLY A 305 0.15 19.58 -11.01
CA GLY A 305 0.63 19.93 -9.68
C GLY A 305 1.63 21.09 -9.70
N TYR A 306 2.56 21.05 -10.65
CA TYR A 306 3.49 22.15 -10.88
C TYR A 306 2.76 23.42 -11.36
N LEU A 307 1.89 23.30 -12.37
CA LEU A 307 1.16 24.42 -12.95
C LEU A 307 0.29 25.14 -11.91
N PHE A 308 -0.52 24.40 -11.17
CA PHE A 308 -1.41 24.98 -10.16
C PHE A 308 -0.64 25.48 -8.94
N GLY A 309 0.43 24.77 -8.54
CA GLY A 309 1.23 25.14 -7.37
C GLY A 309 2.03 26.43 -7.56
N PHE A 310 2.68 26.61 -8.72
CA PHE A 310 3.65 27.67 -8.96
C PHE A 310 3.14 28.76 -9.93
N PRO A 311 2.89 28.50 -11.22
CA PRO A 311 2.41 29.56 -12.12
C PRO A 311 1.07 30.15 -11.71
N CYS A 312 0.11 29.32 -11.28
CA CYS A 312 -1.19 29.79 -10.79
C CYS A 312 -1.16 30.35 -9.38
N ARG A 313 -0.05 30.20 -8.65
CA ARG A 313 0.17 30.71 -7.27
C ARG A 313 -0.83 30.16 -6.24
N TRP A 314 -1.39 28.95 -6.47
CA TRP A 314 -2.27 28.31 -5.50
C TRP A 314 -1.50 27.58 -4.38
N GLY A 315 -0.16 27.52 -4.47
CA GLY A 315 0.69 26.89 -3.49
C GLY A 315 0.35 25.41 -3.27
N ILE A 316 0.32 24.97 -2.02
CA ILE A 316 0.00 23.59 -1.65
C ILE A 316 -1.39 23.14 -2.11
N LEU A 317 -2.37 24.04 -2.09
CA LEU A 317 -3.73 23.77 -2.60
C LEU A 317 -3.71 23.34 -4.06
N GLY A 318 -2.89 24.03 -4.88
CA GLY A 318 -2.75 23.70 -6.30
C GLY A 318 -2.19 22.30 -6.51
N VAL A 319 -1.15 21.94 -5.76
CA VAL A 319 -0.57 20.58 -5.83
C VAL A 319 -1.60 19.51 -5.42
N TRP A 320 -2.37 19.77 -4.36
CA TRP A 320 -3.39 18.82 -3.90
C TRP A 320 -4.60 18.71 -4.85
N TRP A 321 -4.98 19.80 -5.53
CA TRP A 321 -6.03 19.75 -6.55
C TRP A 321 -5.61 18.96 -7.80
N ALA A 322 -4.31 18.84 -8.09
CA ALA A 322 -3.84 18.05 -9.21
C ALA A 322 -4.02 16.53 -9.01
N PHE A 323 -3.99 16.03 -7.77
CA PHE A 323 -4.18 14.61 -7.48
C PHE A 323 -5.54 14.06 -7.94
N PRO A 324 -6.70 14.69 -7.64
CA PRO A 324 -7.98 14.25 -8.19
C PRO A 324 -7.98 14.10 -9.71
N PHE A 325 -7.34 15.01 -10.45
CA PHE A 325 -7.26 14.91 -11.92
C PHE A 325 -6.44 13.71 -12.38
N GLY A 326 -5.26 13.52 -11.79
CA GLY A 326 -4.41 12.37 -12.09
C GLY A 326 -5.10 11.04 -11.78
N LEU A 327 -5.64 10.90 -10.56
CA LEU A 327 -6.31 9.68 -10.13
C LEU A 327 -7.62 9.40 -10.87
N THR A 328 -8.39 10.44 -11.20
CA THR A 328 -9.58 10.27 -12.06
C THR A 328 -9.18 9.78 -13.44
N THR A 329 -8.13 10.34 -14.02
CA THR A 329 -7.59 9.89 -15.32
C THR A 329 -7.19 8.40 -15.22
N ALA A 330 -6.45 8.00 -14.19
CA ALA A 330 -6.10 6.60 -13.97
C ALA A 330 -7.36 5.72 -13.81
N GLY A 331 -8.28 6.11 -12.94
CA GLY A 331 -9.52 5.37 -12.66
C GLY A 331 -10.39 5.18 -13.90
N VAL A 332 -10.59 6.24 -14.69
CA VAL A 332 -11.36 6.17 -15.93
C VAL A 332 -10.68 5.26 -16.96
N LEU A 333 -9.38 5.41 -17.18
CA LEU A 333 -8.64 4.58 -18.13
C LEU A 333 -8.60 3.10 -17.69
N TYR A 334 -8.44 2.81 -16.39
CA TYR A 334 -8.54 1.45 -15.87
C TYR A 334 -9.95 0.88 -16.03
N MET A 335 -10.99 1.68 -15.75
CA MET A 335 -12.38 1.26 -15.96
C MET A 335 -12.67 0.95 -17.43
N LEU A 336 -12.28 1.82 -18.36
CA LEU A 336 -12.46 1.59 -19.80
C LEU A 336 -11.71 0.34 -20.26
N ARG A 337 -10.49 0.15 -19.79
CA ARG A 337 -9.71 -1.06 -20.09
C ARG A 337 -10.37 -2.32 -19.53
N PHE A 338 -10.86 -2.27 -18.28
CA PHE A 338 -11.59 -3.36 -17.66
C PHE A 338 -12.83 -3.74 -18.44
N LEU A 339 -13.63 -2.77 -18.84
CA LEU A 339 -14.83 -2.96 -19.66
C LEU A 339 -14.50 -3.56 -21.04
N HIS A 340 -13.41 -3.12 -21.67
CA HIS A 340 -12.95 -3.68 -22.94
C HIS A 340 -12.50 -5.13 -22.78
N SER A 341 -11.61 -5.41 -21.84
CA SER A 341 -11.08 -6.77 -21.59
C SER A 341 -12.13 -7.76 -21.06
N SER A 342 -13.23 -7.25 -20.52
CA SER A 342 -14.36 -8.08 -20.12
C SER A 342 -15.40 -8.32 -21.23
N ARG A 343 -15.17 -7.83 -22.44
CA ARG A 343 -16.01 -8.17 -23.63
C ARG A 343 -15.44 -9.35 -24.41
N THR A 344 -14.16 -9.55 -24.30
CA THR A 344 -13.40 -10.67 -24.88
C THR A 344 -13.23 -11.79 -23.85
#